data_146b9139a6288f37a43553f6490d929b
#
_entry.id   146b9139a6288f37a43553f6490d929b
#
_cell.length_a   1.000
_cell.length_b   1.000
_cell.length_c   1.000
_cell.angle_alpha   90.00
_cell.angle_beta   90.00
_cell.angle_gamma   90.00
#
_symmetry.space_group_name_H-M   'P 1'
#
loop_
_entity.id
_entity.type
_entity.pdbx_description
1 polymer ?
#
loop_
_entity_poly.entity_id
_entity_poly.type
_entity_poly.pdbx_seq_one_letter_code
_entity_poly.pdbx_strand_id
1 'polypeptide(L)'
;VVANNDVIFAQKEFITLIRETYEETPFAVLGPDIYNPDRKIHQSPISDTLPDEKQICRTIFLNRVVLWAFALCYPLMKRYFRNLEVKAGLPHNRNWDDVCVMGACLIFSREYFGDRDKIFEPETRFYYEENLMLLWCRKQQKRVLYRPALQVVHMEGRATETVDSDNKNKIKFRMKNILDSARIYRDYMEKTQ
;
A
#
# COMPACT_ATOMS: atom_id res chain seq x y z
N VAL A 1 -10.38 -12.33 -3.80
CA VAL A 1 -9.54 -11.28 -4.41
C VAL A 1 -10.19 -9.94 -4.15
N VAL A 2 -9.42 -8.96 -3.74
CA VAL A 2 -9.81 -7.55 -3.63
C VAL A 2 -8.92 -6.76 -4.56
N ALA A 3 -9.52 -6.01 -5.46
CA ALA A 3 -8.79 -5.22 -6.45
C ALA A 3 -9.48 -3.88 -6.69
N ASN A 4 -8.69 -2.88 -7.06
CA ASN A 4 -9.21 -1.62 -7.54
C ASN A 4 -9.99 -1.82 -8.85
N ASN A 5 -10.92 -0.92 -9.14
CA ASN A 5 -11.78 -0.98 -10.33
C ASN A 5 -11.02 -0.73 -11.66
N ASP A 6 -9.79 -0.27 -11.60
CA ASP A 6 -8.88 -0.01 -12.72
C ASP A 6 -7.77 -1.07 -12.85
N VAL A 7 -7.92 -2.22 -12.19
CA VAL A 7 -7.04 -3.39 -12.35
C VAL A 7 -7.58 -4.32 -13.42
N ILE A 8 -6.69 -4.72 -14.35
CA ILE A 8 -6.99 -5.64 -15.46
C ILE A 8 -6.30 -6.98 -15.20
N PHE A 9 -7.09 -8.06 -15.20
CA PHE A 9 -6.63 -9.44 -15.11
C PHE A 9 -6.51 -10.03 -16.52
N ALA A 10 -5.34 -9.88 -17.14
CA ALA A 10 -5.09 -10.40 -18.49
C ALA A 10 -4.60 -11.86 -18.51
N GLN A 11 -4.07 -12.33 -17.40
CA GLN A 11 -3.47 -13.67 -17.27
C GLN A 11 -4.56 -14.73 -17.09
N LYS A 12 -4.65 -15.68 -18.03
CA LYS A 12 -5.69 -16.73 -18.02
C LYS A 12 -5.55 -17.70 -16.84
N GLU A 13 -4.31 -18.01 -16.47
CA GLU A 13 -3.95 -18.96 -15.43
C GLU A 13 -3.97 -18.35 -14.02
N PHE A 14 -4.39 -17.08 -13.87
CA PHE A 14 -4.29 -16.34 -12.62
C PHE A 14 -4.89 -17.09 -11.40
N ILE A 15 -6.09 -17.66 -11.55
CA ILE A 15 -6.75 -18.43 -10.47
C ILE A 15 -6.03 -19.75 -10.19
N THR A 16 -5.54 -20.43 -11.25
CA THR A 16 -4.78 -21.66 -11.11
C THR A 16 -3.49 -21.42 -10.33
N LEU A 17 -2.75 -20.39 -10.68
CA LEU A 17 -1.51 -20.00 -9.97
C LEU A 17 -1.74 -19.62 -8.51
N ILE A 18 -2.89 -19.01 -8.18
CA ILE A 18 -3.25 -18.75 -6.77
C ILE A 18 -3.38 -20.06 -6.00
N ARG A 19 -4.07 -21.06 -6.58
CA ARG A 19 -4.28 -22.37 -5.93
C ARG A 19 -2.96 -23.12 -5.77
N GLU A 20 -2.17 -23.21 -6.82
CA GLU A 20 -0.85 -23.84 -6.80
C GLU A 20 0.06 -23.17 -5.75
N THR A 21 0.08 -21.84 -5.70
CA THR A 21 0.83 -21.09 -4.68
C THR A 21 0.37 -21.45 -3.27
N TYR A 22 -0.95 -21.57 -3.05
CA TYR A 22 -1.48 -21.92 -1.73
C TYR A 22 -1.17 -23.36 -1.33
N GLU A 23 -1.23 -24.29 -2.27
CA GLU A 23 -0.89 -25.71 -2.06
C GLU A 23 0.61 -25.85 -1.72
N GLU A 24 1.48 -25.11 -2.40
CA GLU A 24 2.91 -25.11 -2.14
C GLU A 24 3.28 -24.39 -0.83
N THR A 25 2.70 -23.22 -0.61
CA THR A 25 2.99 -22.37 0.54
C THR A 25 1.71 -21.69 1.02
N PRO A 26 1.03 -22.23 2.04
CA PRO A 26 -0.14 -21.59 2.62
C PRO A 26 0.16 -20.16 3.07
N PHE A 27 -0.75 -19.23 2.77
CA PHE A 27 -0.61 -17.82 3.05
C PHE A 27 -1.91 -17.21 3.60
N ALA A 28 -1.80 -16.11 4.32
CA ALA A 28 -2.94 -15.27 4.68
C ALA A 28 -3.21 -14.22 3.58
N VAL A 29 -2.15 -13.61 3.06
CA VAL A 29 -2.23 -12.60 1.99
C VAL A 29 -1.22 -12.91 0.90
N LEU A 30 -1.65 -12.76 -0.36
CA LEU A 30 -0.79 -12.89 -1.53
C LEU A 30 -0.95 -11.66 -2.42
N GLY A 31 0.17 -11.03 -2.75
CA GLY A 31 0.27 -9.92 -3.70
C GLY A 31 0.83 -10.39 -5.04
N PRO A 32 0.21 -10.03 -6.16
CA PRO A 32 0.73 -10.24 -7.50
C PRO A 32 1.76 -9.15 -7.86
N ASP A 33 2.47 -9.36 -8.96
CA ASP A 33 3.15 -8.28 -9.68
C ASP A 33 2.10 -7.36 -10.31
N ILE A 34 2.21 -6.06 -9.98
CA ILE A 34 1.27 -5.03 -10.44
C ILE A 34 2.03 -4.07 -11.35
N TYR A 35 1.80 -4.19 -12.65
CA TYR A 35 2.44 -3.35 -13.65
C TYR A 35 1.58 -2.15 -14.03
N ASN A 36 2.17 -0.96 -13.98
CA ASN A 36 1.56 0.26 -14.50
C ASN A 36 2.19 0.59 -15.87
N PRO A 37 1.44 0.47 -16.98
CA PRO A 37 2.00 0.66 -18.32
C PRO A 37 2.28 2.13 -18.66
N ASP A 38 1.53 3.08 -18.09
CA ASP A 38 1.68 4.51 -18.37
C ASP A 38 2.98 5.04 -17.76
N ARG A 39 3.32 4.56 -16.56
CA ARG A 39 4.56 4.91 -15.85
C ARG A 39 5.72 3.95 -16.09
N LYS A 40 5.45 2.80 -16.70
CA LYS A 40 6.41 1.70 -16.93
C LYS A 40 7.09 1.23 -15.64
N ILE A 41 6.32 1.08 -14.56
CA ILE A 41 6.80 0.67 -13.25
C ILE A 41 6.04 -0.54 -12.73
N HIS A 42 6.72 -1.32 -11.88
CA HIS A 42 6.13 -2.35 -11.05
C HIS A 42 5.86 -1.77 -9.67
N GLN A 43 4.62 -1.84 -9.21
CA GLN A 43 4.15 -1.18 -7.99
C GLN A 43 4.22 -2.08 -6.75
N SER A 44 4.42 -3.38 -6.95
CA SER A 44 4.56 -4.39 -5.90
C SER A 44 5.82 -5.21 -6.15
N PRO A 45 6.52 -5.66 -5.10
CA PRO A 45 6.30 -5.41 -3.68
C PRO A 45 6.83 -4.03 -3.25
N ILE A 46 6.27 -3.48 -2.16
CA ILE A 46 6.58 -2.11 -1.70
C ILE A 46 7.85 -2.09 -0.84
N SER A 47 7.88 -2.87 0.23
CA SER A 47 8.94 -2.87 1.24
C SER A 47 8.94 -4.16 2.05
N ASP A 48 10.11 -4.60 2.49
CA ASP A 48 10.31 -5.68 3.46
C ASP A 48 10.36 -5.17 4.92
N THR A 49 10.38 -3.86 5.08
CA THR A 49 10.40 -3.20 6.39
C THR A 49 9.14 -2.41 6.64
N LEU A 50 8.71 -2.37 7.90
CA LEU A 50 7.65 -1.50 8.38
C LEU A 50 8.23 -0.23 8.98
N PRO A 51 7.53 0.90 8.89
CA PRO A 51 7.92 2.12 9.58
C PRO A 51 8.02 1.88 11.10
N ASP A 52 9.15 2.26 11.67
CA ASP A 52 9.35 2.24 13.12
C ASP A 52 8.70 3.44 13.81
N GLU A 53 8.63 3.41 15.14
CA GLU A 53 8.04 4.47 15.96
C GLU A 53 8.67 5.84 15.68
N LYS A 54 10.01 5.89 15.56
CA LYS A 54 10.74 7.13 15.30
C LYS A 54 10.40 7.73 13.93
N GLN A 55 10.29 6.88 12.92
CA GLN A 55 9.89 7.29 11.56
C GLN A 55 8.45 7.82 11.55
N ILE A 56 7.54 7.15 12.26
CA ILE A 56 6.14 7.56 12.37
C ILE A 56 6.01 8.87 13.14
N CYS A 57 6.65 9.01 14.29
CA CYS A 57 6.66 10.26 15.06
C CYS A 57 7.21 11.43 14.22
N ARG A 58 8.28 11.21 13.47
CA ARG A 58 8.82 12.21 12.55
C ARG A 58 7.81 12.58 11.45
N THR A 59 7.14 11.61 10.86
CA THR A 59 6.12 11.83 9.84
C THR A 59 4.96 12.65 10.39
N ILE A 60 4.45 12.32 11.57
CA ILE A 60 3.39 13.05 12.26
C ILE A 60 3.82 14.50 12.53
N PHE A 61 5.01 14.69 13.10
CA PHE A 61 5.53 16.03 13.41
C PHE A 61 5.67 16.89 12.16
N LEU A 62 6.34 16.38 11.13
CA LEU A 62 6.56 17.13 9.88
C LEU A 62 5.24 17.49 9.19
N ASN A 63 4.30 16.55 9.09
CA ASN A 63 3.00 16.84 8.47
C ASN A 63 2.19 17.85 9.27
N ARG A 64 2.24 17.84 10.59
CA ARG A 64 1.60 18.87 11.44
C ARG A 64 2.18 20.24 11.17
N VAL A 65 3.52 20.39 11.19
CA VAL A 65 4.21 21.67 10.93
C VAL A 65 3.87 22.19 9.54
N VAL A 66 3.95 21.32 8.52
CA VAL A 66 3.65 21.74 7.14
C VAL A 66 2.18 22.10 6.96
N LEU A 67 1.24 21.40 7.59
CA LEU A 67 -0.19 21.74 7.55
C LEU A 67 -0.47 23.06 8.27
N TRP A 68 0.21 23.33 9.40
CA TRP A 68 0.10 24.59 10.12
C TRP A 68 0.61 25.77 9.28
N ALA A 69 1.79 25.61 8.65
CA ALA A 69 2.39 26.63 7.79
C ALA A 69 2.06 26.45 6.30
N PHE A 70 0.93 25.82 5.96
CA PHE A 70 0.65 25.34 4.61
C PHE A 70 0.76 26.40 3.53
N ALA A 71 0.29 27.63 3.80
CA ALA A 71 0.36 28.73 2.85
C ALA A 71 1.81 29.06 2.45
N LEU A 72 2.74 29.01 3.41
CA LEU A 72 4.17 29.26 3.19
C LEU A 72 4.87 28.04 2.57
N CYS A 73 4.51 26.85 2.98
CA CYS A 73 5.14 25.61 2.53
C CYS A 73 4.59 25.11 1.17
N TYR A 74 3.46 25.62 0.70
CA TYR A 74 2.79 25.13 -0.52
C TYR A 74 3.70 25.09 -1.76
N PRO A 75 4.51 26.11 -2.09
CA PRO A 75 5.38 26.05 -3.28
C PRO A 75 6.41 24.90 -3.19
N LEU A 76 6.96 24.66 -2.00
CA LEU A 76 7.88 23.57 -1.74
C LEU A 76 7.17 22.21 -1.84
N MET A 77 5.97 22.11 -1.27
CA MET A 77 5.16 20.89 -1.32
C MET A 77 4.72 20.58 -2.74
N LYS A 78 4.30 21.57 -3.53
CA LYS A 78 3.98 21.39 -4.94
C LYS A 78 5.17 20.78 -5.70
N ARG A 79 6.38 21.34 -5.50
CA ARG A 79 7.62 20.84 -6.12
C ARG A 79 7.94 19.41 -5.62
N TYR A 80 7.82 19.16 -4.32
CA TYR A 80 8.06 17.85 -3.73
C TYR A 80 7.14 16.79 -4.31
N PHE A 81 5.82 17.03 -4.32
CA PHE A 81 4.85 16.05 -4.84
C PHE A 81 4.95 15.84 -6.35
N ARG A 82 5.33 16.87 -7.11
CA ARG A 82 5.61 16.74 -8.54
C ARG A 82 6.85 15.85 -8.81
N ASN A 83 7.87 15.97 -7.98
CA ASN A 83 9.13 15.24 -8.10
C ASN A 83 9.13 13.94 -7.28
N LEU A 84 8.01 13.59 -6.65
CA LEU A 84 7.84 12.30 -6.01
C LEU A 84 7.70 11.27 -7.12
N GLU A 85 8.84 10.91 -7.70
CA GLU A 85 8.94 9.66 -8.44
C GLU A 85 8.48 8.55 -7.50
N VAL A 86 7.60 7.71 -8.00
CA VAL A 86 7.24 6.49 -7.29
C VAL A 86 8.56 5.76 -7.07
N LYS A 87 9.02 5.73 -5.83
CA LYS A 87 10.24 4.98 -5.51
C LYS A 87 10.00 3.57 -6.01
N ALA A 88 10.91 3.07 -6.82
CA ALA A 88 10.92 1.67 -7.19
C ALA A 88 10.82 0.87 -5.89
N GLY A 89 9.85 -0.01 -5.82
CA GLY A 89 9.72 -0.95 -4.71
C GLY A 89 10.91 -1.90 -4.65
N LEU A 90 10.75 -2.97 -3.95
CA LEU A 90 11.71 -4.06 -3.96
C LEU A 90 11.78 -4.71 -5.37
N PRO A 91 12.85 -5.46 -5.68
CA PRO A 91 12.93 -6.21 -6.94
C PRO A 91 11.67 -7.05 -7.19
N HIS A 92 10.97 -6.77 -8.28
CA HIS A 92 9.71 -7.41 -8.65
C HIS A 92 9.86 -8.79 -9.31
N ASN A 93 11.08 -9.16 -9.70
CA ASN A 93 11.37 -10.36 -10.49
C ASN A 93 11.70 -11.61 -9.66
N ARG A 94 11.44 -11.60 -8.36
CA ARG A 94 11.66 -12.74 -7.46
C ARG A 94 10.54 -12.87 -6.44
N ASN A 95 10.40 -14.07 -5.88
CA ASN A 95 9.50 -14.32 -4.76
C ASN A 95 9.97 -13.57 -3.50
N TRP A 96 8.99 -13.11 -2.74
CA TRP A 96 9.22 -12.53 -1.43
C TRP A 96 8.22 -13.08 -0.44
N ASP A 97 8.69 -13.31 0.77
CA ASP A 97 7.87 -13.70 1.92
C ASP A 97 7.99 -12.61 2.98
N ASP A 98 6.92 -12.41 3.75
CA ASP A 98 6.83 -11.40 4.81
C ASP A 98 7.14 -9.97 4.31
N VAL A 99 6.44 -9.55 3.27
CA VAL A 99 6.68 -8.30 2.53
C VAL A 99 5.40 -7.47 2.43
N CYS A 100 5.55 -6.14 2.42
CA CYS A 100 4.46 -5.22 2.16
C CYS A 100 4.11 -5.24 0.66
N VAL A 101 2.90 -5.65 0.34
CA VAL A 101 2.37 -5.75 -1.03
C VAL A 101 1.39 -4.61 -1.31
N MET A 102 1.27 -4.20 -2.56
CA MET A 102 0.46 -3.06 -2.98
C MET A 102 -1.04 -3.37 -2.90
N GLY A 103 -1.80 -2.48 -2.26
CA GLY A 103 -3.23 -2.62 -2.02
C GLY A 103 -4.12 -2.60 -3.28
N ALA A 104 -3.58 -2.24 -4.44
CA ALA A 104 -4.35 -2.21 -5.68
C ALA A 104 -4.88 -3.58 -6.10
N CYS A 105 -4.18 -4.68 -5.74
CA CYS A 105 -4.68 -6.04 -5.91
C CYS A 105 -4.12 -6.96 -4.82
N LEU A 106 -5.00 -7.55 -4.02
CA LEU A 106 -4.66 -8.45 -2.93
C LEU A 106 -5.53 -9.70 -2.96
N ILE A 107 -4.92 -10.83 -2.69
CA ILE A 107 -5.59 -12.11 -2.56
C ILE A 107 -5.54 -12.53 -1.09
N PHE A 108 -6.69 -12.76 -0.49
CA PHE A 108 -6.84 -13.20 0.90
C PHE A 108 -7.29 -14.65 0.94
N SER A 109 -6.63 -15.46 1.74
CA SER A 109 -7.06 -16.83 2.06
C SER A 109 -7.99 -16.85 3.28
N ARG A 110 -8.53 -18.03 3.58
CA ARG A 110 -9.32 -18.24 4.81
C ARG A 110 -8.51 -18.01 6.10
N GLU A 111 -7.20 -18.20 6.04
CA GLU A 111 -6.32 -17.96 7.19
C GLU A 111 -6.33 -16.50 7.65
N TYR A 112 -6.54 -15.56 6.72
CA TYR A 112 -6.66 -14.16 7.06
C TYR A 112 -7.90 -13.85 7.89
N PHE A 113 -9.02 -14.49 7.57
CA PHE A 113 -10.33 -14.22 8.17
C PHE A 113 -10.61 -14.99 9.46
N GLY A 114 -9.75 -15.92 9.88
CA GLY A 114 -9.99 -16.76 11.06
C GLY A 114 -10.30 -15.95 12.34
N ASP A 115 -9.69 -14.76 12.47
CA ASP A 115 -9.83 -13.90 13.64
C ASP A 115 -10.25 -12.46 13.29
N ARG A 116 -10.70 -12.22 12.05
CA ARG A 116 -11.05 -10.88 11.54
C ARG A 116 -12.32 -10.91 10.70
N ASP A 117 -13.19 -9.94 10.97
CA ASP A 117 -14.37 -9.67 10.14
C ASP A 117 -14.09 -8.68 9.01
N LYS A 118 -12.97 -7.96 9.07
CA LYS A 118 -12.64 -6.86 8.15
C LYS A 118 -11.27 -7.05 7.52
N ILE A 119 -11.16 -6.72 6.25
CA ILE A 119 -9.91 -6.82 5.48
C ILE A 119 -8.94 -5.71 5.88
N PHE A 120 -9.41 -4.48 5.93
CA PHE A 120 -8.60 -3.32 6.27
C PHE A 120 -9.04 -2.69 7.58
N GLU A 121 -8.15 -1.96 8.24
CA GLU A 121 -8.52 -1.14 9.37
C GLU A 121 -9.55 -0.09 8.93
N PRO A 122 -10.78 -0.10 9.49
CA PRO A 122 -11.87 0.74 9.00
C PRO A 122 -11.66 2.23 9.26
N GLU A 123 -10.73 2.59 10.13
CA GLU A 123 -10.42 3.96 10.50
C GLU A 123 -9.44 4.65 9.53
N THR A 124 -8.66 3.87 8.74
CA THR A 124 -7.81 4.43 7.69
C THR A 124 -8.62 4.61 6.40
N ARG A 125 -8.47 5.78 5.77
CA ARG A 125 -9.09 6.06 4.47
C ARG A 125 -8.11 5.93 3.33
N PHE A 126 -6.85 6.33 3.56
CA PHE A 126 -5.76 6.31 2.59
C PHE A 126 -4.44 6.25 3.34
N TYR A 127 -3.48 5.52 2.77
CA TYR A 127 -2.12 5.32 3.29
C TYR A 127 -2.06 4.46 4.55
N TYR A 128 -1.00 3.72 4.67
CA TYR A 128 -0.70 2.79 5.77
C TYR A 128 -1.60 1.55 5.88
N GLU A 129 -2.60 1.36 5.01
CA GLU A 129 -3.44 0.16 5.00
C GLU A 129 -2.60 -1.10 4.86
N GLU A 130 -1.69 -1.10 3.88
CA GLU A 130 -0.79 -2.22 3.60
C GLU A 130 0.20 -2.46 4.75
N ASN A 131 0.68 -1.37 5.36
CA ASN A 131 1.56 -1.45 6.51
C ASN A 131 0.85 -2.03 7.75
N LEU A 132 -0.39 -1.59 8.01
CA LEU A 132 -1.23 -2.12 9.09
C LEU A 132 -1.56 -3.59 8.87
N MET A 133 -1.89 -3.97 7.65
CA MET A 133 -2.15 -5.36 7.26
C MET A 133 -0.92 -6.23 7.52
N LEU A 134 0.26 -5.82 7.04
CA LEU A 134 1.50 -6.56 7.26
C LEU A 134 1.86 -6.63 8.74
N LEU A 135 1.73 -5.52 9.49
CA LEU A 135 1.98 -5.49 10.93
C LEU A 135 1.09 -6.48 11.68
N TRP A 136 -0.20 -6.50 11.34
CA TRP A 136 -1.13 -7.46 11.91
C TRP A 136 -0.75 -8.90 11.55
N CYS A 137 -0.46 -9.18 10.28
CA CYS A 137 -0.04 -10.51 9.83
C CYS A 137 1.20 -11.00 10.59
N ARG A 138 2.22 -10.14 10.75
CA ARG A 138 3.43 -10.45 11.53
C ARG A 138 3.10 -10.82 12.98
N LYS A 139 2.23 -10.06 13.64
CA LYS A 139 1.82 -10.31 15.03
C LYS A 139 1.03 -11.62 15.18
N GLN A 140 0.24 -11.98 14.19
CA GLN A 140 -0.52 -13.22 14.15
C GLN A 140 0.26 -14.39 13.53
N GLN A 141 1.56 -14.19 13.25
CA GLN A 141 2.41 -15.19 12.57
C GLN A 141 1.81 -15.71 11.25
N LYS A 142 1.08 -14.85 10.54
CA LYS A 142 0.45 -15.14 9.26
C LYS A 142 1.33 -14.70 8.11
N ARG A 143 1.44 -15.51 7.08
CA ARG A 143 2.32 -15.25 5.93
C ARG A 143 1.71 -14.25 4.97
N VAL A 144 2.51 -13.27 4.56
CA VAL A 144 2.23 -12.37 3.45
C VAL A 144 3.24 -12.68 2.35
N LEU A 145 2.76 -13.12 1.20
CA LEU A 145 3.59 -13.53 0.08
C LEU A 145 3.47 -12.53 -1.08
N TYR A 146 4.56 -12.37 -1.81
CA TYR A 146 4.56 -11.79 -3.14
C TYR A 146 5.07 -12.83 -4.15
N ARG A 147 4.34 -12.98 -5.26
CA ARG A 147 4.70 -13.94 -6.31
C ARG A 147 4.62 -13.27 -7.68
N PRO A 148 5.76 -13.04 -8.35
CA PRO A 148 5.80 -12.37 -9.67
C PRO A 148 5.18 -13.20 -10.80
N ALA A 149 4.95 -14.50 -10.59
CA ALA A 149 4.25 -15.34 -11.54
C ALA A 149 2.78 -14.94 -11.72
N LEU A 150 2.18 -14.30 -10.69
CA LEU A 150 0.86 -13.69 -10.79
C LEU A 150 1.01 -12.25 -11.25
N GLN A 151 0.35 -11.90 -12.36
CA GLN A 151 0.50 -10.59 -12.98
C GLN A 151 -0.84 -9.92 -13.21
N VAL A 152 -0.91 -8.63 -12.86
CA VAL A 152 -2.04 -7.76 -13.18
C VAL A 152 -1.55 -6.43 -13.72
N VAL A 153 -2.40 -5.76 -14.49
CA VAL A 153 -2.14 -4.41 -15.01
C VAL A 153 -3.01 -3.41 -14.24
N HIS A 154 -2.41 -2.37 -13.70
CA HIS A 154 -3.11 -1.30 -12.98
C HIS A 154 -3.05 -0.01 -13.79
N MET A 155 -4.19 0.42 -14.28
CA MET A 155 -4.35 1.60 -15.15
C MET A 155 -4.51 2.88 -14.33
N GLU A 156 -3.69 3.04 -13.29
CA GLU A 156 -3.75 4.14 -12.33
C GLU A 156 -3.91 5.50 -13.02
N GLY A 157 -4.92 6.26 -12.62
CA GLY A 157 -5.07 7.67 -13.01
C GLY A 157 -6.06 7.95 -14.13
N ARG A 158 -6.50 6.98 -14.94
CA ARG A 158 -7.43 7.27 -16.03
C ARG A 158 -8.77 7.87 -15.57
N ALA A 159 -9.22 7.55 -14.37
CA ALA A 159 -10.43 8.14 -13.78
C ALA A 159 -10.17 9.47 -13.03
N THR A 160 -8.93 9.75 -12.64
CA THR A 160 -8.56 10.89 -11.76
C THR A 160 -7.63 11.90 -12.40
N GLU A 161 -7.03 11.62 -13.56
CA GLU A 161 -6.11 12.53 -14.25
C GLU A 161 -6.76 13.79 -14.82
N THR A 162 -8.09 13.87 -14.88
CA THR A 162 -8.79 15.09 -15.23
C THR A 162 -8.74 16.16 -14.14
N VAL A 163 -8.13 15.88 -13.00
CA VAL A 163 -8.02 16.82 -11.90
C VAL A 163 -6.55 17.12 -11.61
N ASP A 164 -6.14 18.25 -12.10
CA ASP A 164 -4.88 18.96 -11.93
C ASP A 164 -4.10 18.53 -10.65
N SER A 165 -2.96 17.83 -10.83
CA SER A 165 -2.07 17.38 -9.73
C SER A 165 -1.55 18.56 -8.89
N ASP A 166 -1.69 19.76 -9.41
CA ASP A 166 -1.25 21.02 -8.85
C ASP A 166 -2.27 21.68 -7.90
N ASN A 167 -3.42 21.08 -7.69
CA ASN A 167 -4.47 21.66 -6.87
C ASN A 167 -4.07 21.70 -5.39
N LYS A 168 -3.96 22.90 -4.84
CA LYS A 168 -3.65 23.18 -3.42
C LYS A 168 -4.48 22.34 -2.44
N ASN A 169 -5.76 22.17 -2.74
CA ASN A 169 -6.68 21.38 -1.91
C ASN A 169 -6.35 19.88 -1.92
N LYS A 170 -5.90 19.34 -3.06
CA LYS A 170 -5.48 17.93 -3.15
C LYS A 170 -4.23 17.66 -2.33
N ILE A 171 -3.22 18.53 -2.43
CA ILE A 171 -1.99 18.37 -1.64
C ILE A 171 -2.31 18.45 -0.16
N LYS A 172 -3.15 19.42 0.24
CA LYS A 172 -3.60 19.55 1.64
C LYS A 172 -4.37 18.34 2.11
N PHE A 173 -5.28 17.83 1.28
CA PHE A 173 -6.04 16.60 1.54
C PHE A 173 -5.12 15.40 1.71
N ARG A 174 -4.18 15.20 0.80
CA ARG A 174 -3.19 14.11 0.88
C ARG A 174 -2.38 14.16 2.16
N MET A 175 -1.85 15.33 2.52
CA MET A 175 -1.07 15.49 3.75
C MET A 175 -1.89 15.24 5.01
N LYS A 176 -3.17 15.66 5.01
CA LYS A 176 -4.08 15.41 6.12
C LYS A 176 -4.31 13.90 6.30
N ASN A 177 -4.59 13.18 5.21
CA ASN A 177 -4.80 11.73 5.28
C ASN A 177 -3.52 10.99 5.73
N ILE A 178 -2.34 11.38 5.24
CA ILE A 178 -1.06 10.81 5.71
C ILE A 178 -0.90 11.05 7.21
N LEU A 179 -1.21 12.25 7.70
CA LEU A 179 -1.11 12.57 9.13
C LEU A 179 -2.08 11.72 9.98
N ASP A 180 -3.34 11.62 9.53
CA ASP A 180 -4.37 10.89 10.28
C ASP A 180 -4.05 9.38 10.29
N SER A 181 -3.67 8.80 9.15
CA SER A 181 -3.30 7.39 9.05
C SER A 181 -1.99 7.05 9.78
N ALA A 182 -1.02 7.97 9.80
CA ALA A 182 0.20 7.78 10.58
C ALA A 182 -0.07 7.75 12.11
N ARG A 183 -1.05 8.53 12.59
CA ARG A 183 -1.48 8.47 13.99
C ARG A 183 -2.14 7.13 14.32
N ILE A 184 -3.05 6.68 13.45
CA ILE A 184 -3.72 5.38 13.61
C ILE A 184 -2.67 4.25 13.63
N TYR A 185 -1.70 4.30 12.72
CA TYR A 185 -0.61 3.32 12.68
C TYR A 185 0.20 3.31 13.98
N ARG A 186 0.59 4.48 14.50
CA ARG A 186 1.30 4.59 15.78
C ARG A 186 0.48 4.00 16.93
N ASP A 187 -0.77 4.43 17.07
CA ASP A 187 -1.65 3.99 18.14
C ASP A 187 -1.92 2.47 18.07
N TYR A 188 -1.92 1.91 16.85
CA TYR A 188 -2.02 0.47 16.64
C TYR A 188 -0.73 -0.27 17.06
N MET A 189 0.45 0.31 16.79
CA MET A 189 1.72 -0.24 17.26
C MET A 189 1.77 -0.28 18.80
N GLU A 190 1.39 0.81 19.46
CA GLU A 190 1.41 0.94 20.93
C GLU A 190 0.45 -0.05 21.62
N LYS A 191 -0.76 -0.21 21.11
CA LYS A 191 -1.77 -1.13 21.68
C LYS A 191 -1.40 -2.60 21.56
N THR A 192 -0.41 -2.91 20.78
CA THR A 192 -0.09 -4.28 20.38
C THR A 192 1.36 -4.66 20.74
N GLN A 193 2.07 -3.82 21.52
CA GLN A 193 3.29 -4.17 22.26
C GLN A 193 2.93 -4.84 23.58
#